data_11ce7f2f468e5b3cf2765985ad69cf7c
#
_entry.id   11ce7f2f468e5b3cf2765985ad69cf7c
#
_cell.length_a   1.000
_cell.length_b   1.000
_cell.length_c   1.000
_cell.angle_alpha   90.00
_cell.angle_beta   90.00
_cell.angle_gamma   90.00
#
_symmetry.space_group_name_H-M   'P 1'
#
loop_
_entity.id
_entity.type
_entity.pdbx_description
1 polymer ?
#
loop_
_entity_poly.entity_id
_entity_poly.type
_entity_poly.pdbx_seq_one_letter_code
_entity_poly.pdbx_strand_id
1 'polypeptide(L)'
;MRPRQRPRGGRAALAPALAALLCACYPPTVAPGDLPPGGLDYVRTVAWGSVEAYEQEYARHAGTPQARPGVDWFRNGCADHLTLGHVRDFTAACGQHDFGYRNLRLHAATRTAADRRRTDDVLYAHMREVCAAKDVGQRPSCEWTAAALYRMVRVFGGLYFIGR
;
A
#
# COMPACT_ATOMS: atom_id res chain seq x y z
N MET A 1 32.49 38.94 28.45
CA MET A 1 32.18 38.36 27.10
C MET A 1 31.51 37.02 27.31
N ARG A 2 30.22 36.87 26.92
CA ARG A 2 29.49 35.58 26.98
C ARG A 2 29.45 34.98 25.58
N PRO A 3 29.75 33.68 25.40
CA PRO A 3 29.68 33.04 24.07
C PRO A 3 28.23 32.88 23.61
N ARG A 4 27.95 33.28 22.36
CA ARG A 4 26.66 33.08 21.69
C ARG A 4 26.47 31.60 21.38
N GLN A 5 25.47 30.96 21.94
CA GLN A 5 24.98 29.64 21.53
C GLN A 5 24.29 29.76 20.18
N ARG A 6 24.78 28.99 19.19
CA ARG A 6 24.11 28.81 17.88
C ARG A 6 22.88 27.93 18.07
N PRO A 7 21.74 28.27 17.47
CA PRO A 7 20.58 27.38 17.46
C PRO A 7 20.90 26.11 16.66
N ARG A 8 20.74 24.95 17.30
CA ARG A 8 20.76 23.64 16.61
C ARG A 8 19.55 23.57 15.72
N GLY A 9 19.79 23.62 14.40
CA GLY A 9 18.76 23.54 13.37
C GLY A 9 18.00 22.23 13.45
N GLY A 10 16.67 22.36 13.55
CA GLY A 10 15.73 21.24 13.52
C GLY A 10 15.72 20.56 12.15
N ARG A 11 16.32 19.37 12.07
CA ARG A 11 16.30 18.48 10.89
C ARG A 11 15.46 17.21 11.11
N ALA A 12 14.51 17.19 12.06
CA ALA A 12 13.87 15.94 12.49
C ALA A 12 12.36 15.82 12.19
N ALA A 13 11.71 16.79 11.53
CA ALA A 13 10.25 16.82 11.47
C ALA A 13 9.62 16.46 10.11
N LEU A 14 10.40 16.28 9.04
CA LEU A 14 9.84 16.03 7.70
C LEU A 14 9.62 14.55 7.34
N ALA A 15 10.36 13.64 7.95
CA ALA A 15 10.29 12.22 7.61
C ALA A 15 8.95 11.53 7.99
N PRO A 16 8.33 11.78 9.16
CA PRO A 16 7.06 11.11 9.52
C PRO A 16 5.86 11.61 8.71
N ALA A 17 5.88 12.86 8.26
CA ALA A 17 4.76 13.42 7.47
C ALA A 17 4.70 12.84 6.04
N LEU A 18 5.85 12.53 5.42
CA LEU A 18 5.89 11.89 4.10
C LEU A 18 5.46 10.42 4.16
N ALA A 19 5.80 9.71 5.23
CA ALA A 19 5.38 8.32 5.42
C ALA A 19 3.85 8.19 5.59
N ALA A 20 3.22 9.16 6.25
CA ALA A 20 1.78 9.22 6.42
C ALA A 20 1.01 9.49 5.11
N LEU A 21 1.65 10.11 4.13
CA LEU A 21 1.04 10.43 2.83
C LEU A 21 1.03 9.25 1.84
N LEU A 22 1.82 8.22 2.05
CA LEU A 22 2.13 7.21 1.03
C LEU A 22 1.59 5.81 1.30
N CYS A 23 1.14 5.53 2.50
CA CYS A 23 0.56 4.25 2.88
C CYS A 23 -0.76 4.50 3.61
N ALA A 24 -1.69 3.56 3.50
CA ALA A 24 -2.97 3.54 4.20
C ALA A 24 -2.81 3.71 5.73
N CYS A 25 -2.42 4.90 6.19
CA CYS A 25 -2.14 5.20 7.60
C CYS A 25 -3.40 5.26 8.47
N TYR A 26 -4.54 4.82 7.93
CA TYR A 26 -5.74 4.63 8.73
C TYR A 26 -5.61 3.39 9.60
N PRO A 27 -6.09 3.45 10.86
CA PRO A 27 -6.11 2.28 11.72
C PRO A 27 -6.89 1.14 11.03
N PRO A 28 -6.56 -0.13 11.32
CA PRO A 28 -7.36 -1.26 10.82
C PRO A 28 -8.81 -1.12 11.27
N THR A 29 -9.74 -1.48 10.40
CA THR A 29 -11.19 -1.48 10.71
C THR A 29 -11.62 -2.78 11.38
N VAL A 30 -10.73 -3.77 11.46
CA VAL A 30 -10.96 -5.08 12.08
C VAL A 30 -9.88 -5.40 13.13
N ALA A 31 -10.23 -6.23 14.11
CA ALA A 31 -9.31 -6.66 15.14
C ALA A 31 -8.35 -7.76 14.62
N PRO A 32 -7.09 -7.81 15.11
CA PRO A 32 -6.20 -8.94 14.84
C PRO A 32 -6.77 -10.26 15.38
N GLY A 33 -6.66 -11.33 14.62
CA GLY A 33 -7.00 -12.67 15.07
C GLY A 33 -8.40 -13.19 14.69
N ASP A 34 -9.24 -12.36 14.08
CA ASP A 34 -10.64 -12.72 13.76
C ASP A 34 -10.80 -13.48 12.43
N LEU A 35 -9.71 -13.86 11.77
CA LEU A 35 -9.79 -14.62 10.52
C LEU A 35 -10.26 -16.05 10.78
N PRO A 36 -11.27 -16.53 10.05
CA PRO A 36 -11.69 -17.93 10.09
C PRO A 36 -10.59 -18.85 9.55
N PRO A 37 -10.68 -20.18 9.78
CA PRO A 37 -9.78 -21.14 9.16
C PRO A 37 -9.62 -20.91 7.65
N GLY A 38 -8.37 -20.93 7.15
CA GLY A 38 -8.04 -20.60 5.75
C GLY A 38 -8.08 -19.11 5.40
N GLY A 39 -8.38 -18.23 6.36
CA GLY A 39 -8.48 -16.80 6.12
C GLY A 39 -7.17 -16.15 5.66
N LEU A 40 -6.00 -16.60 6.16
CA LEU A 40 -4.70 -16.11 5.70
C LEU A 40 -4.40 -16.48 4.25
N ASP A 41 -4.76 -17.69 3.83
CA ASP A 41 -4.56 -18.11 2.45
C ASP A 41 -5.49 -17.34 1.49
N TYR A 42 -6.72 -17.08 1.94
CA TYR A 42 -7.62 -16.19 1.21
C TYR A 42 -7.03 -14.79 1.07
N VAL A 43 -6.55 -14.18 2.17
CA VAL A 43 -5.92 -12.85 2.14
C VAL A 43 -4.74 -12.82 1.16
N ARG A 44 -3.88 -13.84 1.19
CA ARG A 44 -2.74 -13.96 0.26
C ARG A 44 -3.21 -14.10 -1.19
N THR A 45 -4.22 -14.92 -1.44
CA THR A 45 -4.78 -15.11 -2.79
C THR A 45 -5.31 -13.79 -3.35
N VAL A 46 -6.03 -13.01 -2.55
CA VAL A 46 -6.57 -11.72 -2.97
C VAL A 46 -5.47 -10.67 -3.10
N ALA A 47 -4.54 -10.59 -2.14
CA ALA A 47 -3.47 -9.58 -2.12
C ALA A 47 -2.43 -9.77 -3.24
N TRP A 48 -2.24 -11.02 -3.71
CA TRP A 48 -1.19 -11.37 -4.66
C TRP A 48 -1.71 -11.95 -5.98
N GLY A 49 -3.02 -12.02 -6.14
CA GLY A 49 -3.70 -12.40 -7.38
C GLY A 49 -3.77 -11.28 -8.42
N SER A 50 -4.62 -11.43 -9.42
CA SER A 50 -4.84 -10.37 -10.41
C SER A 50 -5.67 -9.22 -9.83
N VAL A 51 -5.52 -8.03 -10.42
CA VAL A 51 -6.31 -6.84 -10.05
C VAL A 51 -7.81 -7.10 -10.28
N GLU A 52 -8.18 -7.80 -11.36
CA GLU A 52 -9.56 -8.12 -11.69
C GLU A 52 -10.19 -9.02 -10.61
N ALA A 53 -9.47 -10.04 -10.15
CA ALA A 53 -9.94 -10.92 -9.07
C ALA A 53 -10.12 -10.14 -7.76
N TYR A 54 -9.17 -9.24 -7.43
CA TYR A 54 -9.30 -8.35 -6.27
C TYR A 54 -10.52 -7.44 -6.38
N GLU A 55 -10.76 -6.78 -7.53
CA GLU A 55 -11.91 -5.89 -7.71
C GLU A 55 -13.25 -6.64 -7.61
N GLN A 56 -13.31 -7.89 -8.10
CA GLN A 56 -14.49 -8.74 -7.94
C GLN A 56 -14.77 -9.06 -6.47
N GLU A 57 -13.73 -9.44 -5.71
CA GLU A 57 -13.86 -9.70 -4.27
C GLU A 57 -14.21 -8.40 -3.52
N TYR A 58 -13.60 -7.28 -3.87
CA TYR A 58 -13.94 -5.98 -3.30
C TYR A 58 -15.41 -5.63 -3.52
N ALA A 59 -15.93 -5.79 -4.74
CA ALA A 59 -17.33 -5.52 -5.07
C ALA A 59 -18.32 -6.42 -4.29
N ARG A 60 -17.91 -7.66 -3.99
CA ARG A 60 -18.74 -8.60 -3.20
C ARG A 60 -18.79 -8.27 -1.72
N HIS A 61 -17.71 -7.70 -1.18
CA HIS A 61 -17.49 -7.65 0.26
C HIS A 61 -17.43 -6.23 0.82
N ALA A 62 -17.02 -5.23 0.06
CA ALA A 62 -16.93 -3.86 0.53
C ALA A 62 -18.30 -3.28 0.87
N GLY A 63 -18.42 -2.75 2.07
CA GLY A 63 -19.65 -2.14 2.54
C GLY A 63 -20.74 -3.11 3.02
N THR A 64 -20.47 -4.42 3.05
CA THR A 64 -21.41 -5.40 3.63
C THR A 64 -20.95 -5.82 5.03
N PRO A 65 -21.82 -5.72 6.08
CA PRO A 65 -21.48 -6.13 7.44
C PRO A 65 -21.13 -7.62 7.56
N GLN A 66 -21.58 -8.44 6.61
CA GLN A 66 -21.34 -9.88 6.54
C GLN A 66 -20.11 -10.23 5.68
N ALA A 67 -19.42 -9.23 5.14
CA ALA A 67 -18.18 -9.45 4.42
C ALA A 67 -17.19 -10.16 5.32
N ARG A 68 -16.61 -11.25 4.87
CA ARG A 68 -15.68 -12.15 5.58
C ARG A 68 -15.16 -11.59 6.91
N PRO A 69 -15.57 -12.12 8.07
CA PRO A 69 -15.12 -11.64 9.37
C PRO A 69 -13.59 -11.56 9.42
N GLY A 70 -13.05 -10.49 10.01
CA GLY A 70 -11.60 -10.32 10.17
C GLY A 70 -10.84 -9.86 8.93
N VAL A 71 -11.51 -9.55 7.80
CA VAL A 71 -10.87 -9.00 6.60
C VAL A 71 -11.18 -7.52 6.46
N ASP A 72 -10.12 -6.69 6.39
CA ASP A 72 -10.22 -5.24 6.23
C ASP A 72 -10.28 -4.87 4.74
N TRP A 73 -11.45 -4.44 4.28
CA TRP A 73 -11.71 -4.02 2.91
C TRP A 73 -11.57 -2.52 2.67
N PHE A 74 -11.18 -1.75 3.68
CA PHE A 74 -10.96 -0.33 3.48
C PHE A 74 -9.79 -0.09 2.50
N ARG A 75 -9.97 0.84 1.56
CA ARG A 75 -8.93 1.29 0.63
C ARG A 75 -8.99 2.81 0.46
N ASN A 76 -7.85 3.44 0.29
CA ASN A 76 -7.72 4.88 -0.03
C ASN A 76 -6.92 5.11 -1.32
N GLY A 77 -6.64 4.06 -2.08
CA GLY A 77 -5.93 4.15 -3.36
C GLY A 77 -4.47 4.59 -3.24
N CYS A 78 -3.92 5.07 -4.35
CA CYS A 78 -2.53 5.58 -4.41
C CYS A 78 -2.41 6.98 -3.80
N ALA A 79 -2.93 7.24 -2.60
CA ALA A 79 -2.95 8.57 -1.99
C ALA A 79 -3.44 9.65 -2.97
N ASP A 80 -4.70 10.01 -2.91
CA ASP A 80 -5.41 10.95 -3.80
C ASP A 80 -4.73 12.32 -3.95
N HIS A 81 -3.71 12.60 -3.14
CA HIS A 81 -2.96 13.85 -3.09
C HIS A 81 -1.67 13.86 -3.93
N LEU A 82 -1.26 12.71 -4.49
CA LEU A 82 -0.08 12.66 -5.33
C LEU A 82 -0.44 13.10 -6.75
N THR A 83 0.04 14.26 -7.14
CA THR A 83 -0.11 14.82 -8.49
C THR A 83 0.94 14.30 -9.49
N LEU A 84 1.46 13.09 -9.28
CA LEU A 84 2.36 12.44 -10.22
C LEU A 84 1.55 11.91 -11.41
N GLY A 85 2.01 12.18 -12.63
CA GLY A 85 1.28 12.07 -13.89
C GLY A 85 0.30 10.91 -14.07
N HIS A 86 0.73 9.66 -13.80
CA HIS A 86 -0.07 8.44 -14.04
C HIS A 86 -0.62 7.78 -12.77
N VAL A 87 -0.58 8.43 -11.61
CA VAL A 87 -1.00 7.84 -10.33
C VAL A 87 -2.46 7.36 -10.38
N ARG A 88 -3.34 8.09 -11.03
CA ARG A 88 -4.76 7.73 -11.15
C ARG A 88 -4.99 6.46 -11.97
N ASP A 89 -4.11 6.18 -12.93
CA ASP A 89 -4.19 4.95 -13.73
C ASP A 89 -3.93 3.70 -12.88
N PHE A 90 -3.28 3.83 -11.73
CA PHE A 90 -2.89 2.75 -10.83
C PHE A 90 -3.86 2.54 -9.67
N THR A 91 -5.01 3.22 -9.64
CA THR A 91 -5.95 3.20 -8.50
C THR A 91 -6.34 1.79 -8.06
N ALA A 92 -6.63 0.89 -8.99
CA ALA A 92 -7.01 -0.49 -8.67
C ALA A 92 -5.83 -1.30 -8.10
N ALA A 93 -4.63 -1.18 -8.70
CA ALA A 93 -3.41 -1.82 -8.19
C ALA A 93 -3.04 -1.31 -6.78
N CYS A 94 -3.21 -0.01 -6.52
CA CYS A 94 -3.01 0.57 -5.20
C CYS A 94 -4.06 0.09 -4.19
N GLY A 95 -5.33 -0.05 -4.61
CA GLY A 95 -6.37 -0.61 -3.75
C GLY A 95 -6.04 -2.04 -3.30
N GLN A 96 -5.53 -2.88 -4.22
CA GLN A 96 -5.09 -4.23 -3.89
C GLN A 96 -3.85 -4.23 -2.96
N HIS A 97 -2.90 -3.33 -3.18
CA HIS A 97 -1.74 -3.14 -2.30
C HIS A 97 -2.16 -2.73 -0.89
N ASP A 98 -3.09 -1.77 -0.77
CA ASP A 98 -3.67 -1.36 0.51
C ASP A 98 -4.30 -2.55 1.23
N PHE A 99 -5.10 -3.36 0.52
CA PHE A 99 -5.70 -4.57 1.05
C PHE A 99 -4.63 -5.52 1.61
N GLY A 100 -3.57 -5.79 0.86
CA GLY A 100 -2.46 -6.64 1.29
C GLY A 100 -1.78 -6.10 2.54
N TYR A 101 -1.44 -4.81 2.55
CA TYR A 101 -0.80 -4.16 3.68
C TYR A 101 -1.66 -4.17 4.93
N ARG A 102 -2.96 -3.89 4.81
CA ARG A 102 -3.88 -3.82 5.95
C ARG A 102 -4.10 -5.19 6.58
N ASN A 103 -4.30 -6.22 5.77
CA ASN A 103 -4.63 -7.54 6.27
C ASN A 103 -3.40 -8.36 6.70
N LEU A 104 -2.31 -8.37 5.90
CA LEU A 104 -1.14 -9.17 6.23
C LEU A 104 -0.40 -8.67 7.49
N ARG A 105 -0.40 -7.37 7.76
CA ARG A 105 0.25 -6.81 8.97
C ARG A 105 -0.48 -7.15 10.27
N LEU A 106 -1.77 -7.49 10.23
CA LEU A 106 -2.57 -7.81 11.41
C LEU A 106 -2.14 -9.11 12.08
N HIS A 107 -1.51 -10.02 11.33
CA HIS A 107 -1.14 -11.35 11.81
C HIS A 107 0.37 -11.49 11.91
N ALA A 108 0.87 -11.96 13.06
CA ALA A 108 2.30 -12.13 13.29
C ALA A 108 2.97 -13.06 12.26
N ALA A 109 2.25 -14.09 11.79
CA ALA A 109 2.73 -15.05 10.79
C ALA A 109 2.96 -14.43 9.39
N THR A 110 2.31 -13.32 9.06
CA THR A 110 2.40 -12.65 7.75
C THR A 110 3.01 -11.25 7.83
N ARG A 111 3.22 -10.71 9.03
CA ARG A 111 3.87 -9.43 9.24
C ARG A 111 5.39 -9.55 9.07
N THR A 112 5.83 -10.04 7.92
CA THR A 112 7.23 -10.31 7.60
C THR A 112 7.77 -9.37 6.53
N ALA A 113 9.09 -9.21 6.47
CA ALA A 113 9.74 -8.46 5.41
C ALA A 113 9.54 -9.12 4.03
N ALA A 114 9.38 -10.45 4.00
CA ALA A 114 9.14 -11.22 2.79
C ALA A 114 7.73 -10.96 2.25
N ASP A 115 6.68 -11.05 3.10
CA ASP A 115 5.30 -10.78 2.69
C ASP A 115 5.15 -9.32 2.26
N ARG A 116 5.75 -8.37 2.98
CA ARG A 116 5.80 -6.96 2.56
C ARG A 116 6.44 -6.81 1.18
N ARG A 117 7.62 -7.40 0.98
CA ARG A 117 8.30 -7.32 -0.32
C ARG A 117 7.42 -7.86 -1.42
N ARG A 118 6.81 -9.03 -1.23
CA ARG A 118 5.93 -9.64 -2.23
C ARG A 118 4.75 -8.74 -2.56
N THR A 119 4.11 -8.12 -1.58
CA THR A 119 3.01 -7.17 -1.79
C THR A 119 3.44 -5.96 -2.60
N ASP A 120 4.63 -5.38 -2.31
CA ASP A 120 5.20 -4.28 -3.08
C ASP A 120 5.55 -4.70 -4.52
N ASP A 121 6.11 -5.90 -4.70
CA ASP A 121 6.50 -6.41 -6.02
C ASP A 121 5.27 -6.68 -6.91
N VAL A 122 4.15 -7.17 -6.32
CA VAL A 122 2.86 -7.35 -7.01
C VAL A 122 2.30 -5.99 -7.45
N LEU A 123 2.31 -4.98 -6.57
CA LEU A 123 1.93 -3.61 -6.95
C LEU A 123 2.71 -3.15 -8.18
N TYR A 124 4.03 -3.32 -8.15
CA TYR A 124 4.87 -2.87 -9.26
C TYR A 124 4.58 -3.62 -10.57
N ALA A 125 4.36 -4.93 -10.49
CA ALA A 125 3.98 -5.74 -11.65
C ALA A 125 2.68 -5.22 -12.29
N HIS A 126 1.63 -5.03 -11.51
CA HIS A 126 0.34 -4.53 -12.01
C HIS A 126 0.44 -3.10 -12.57
N MET A 127 1.21 -2.20 -11.93
CA MET A 127 1.44 -0.87 -12.52
C MET A 127 2.14 -0.96 -13.88
N ARG A 128 3.08 -1.89 -14.05
CA ARG A 128 3.74 -2.11 -15.35
C ARG A 128 2.79 -2.67 -16.41
N GLU A 129 1.84 -3.54 -16.04
CA GLU A 129 0.80 -4.02 -16.93
C GLU A 129 -0.07 -2.86 -17.43
N VAL A 130 -0.50 -1.96 -16.53
CA VAL A 130 -1.21 -0.73 -16.91
C VAL A 130 -0.38 0.11 -17.88
N CYS A 131 0.93 0.29 -17.63
CA CYS A 131 1.79 1.06 -18.52
C CYS A 131 1.99 0.39 -19.87
N ALA A 132 2.07 -0.93 -19.92
CA ALA A 132 2.20 -1.68 -21.18
C ALA A 132 1.00 -1.49 -22.12
N ALA A 133 -0.19 -1.22 -21.56
CA ALA A 133 -1.40 -0.92 -22.31
C ALA A 133 -1.49 0.54 -22.79
N LYS A 134 -0.57 1.42 -22.39
CA LYS A 134 -0.53 2.83 -22.85
C LYS A 134 0.08 2.96 -24.24
N ASP A 135 -0.28 4.06 -24.91
CA ASP A 135 0.37 4.44 -26.18
C ASP A 135 1.88 4.60 -26.00
N VAL A 136 2.63 4.34 -27.08
CA VAL A 136 4.10 4.37 -27.08
C VAL A 136 4.67 5.68 -26.51
N GLY A 137 4.03 6.82 -26.78
CA GLY A 137 4.47 8.13 -26.28
C GLY A 137 4.25 8.35 -24.77
N GLN A 138 3.25 7.68 -24.19
CA GLN A 138 2.90 7.79 -22.76
C GLN A 138 3.62 6.75 -21.89
N ARG A 139 4.03 5.63 -22.49
CA ARG A 139 4.60 4.49 -21.76
C ARG A 139 5.82 4.87 -20.90
N PRO A 140 6.83 5.62 -21.40
CA PRO A 140 8.01 5.94 -20.59
C PRO A 140 7.67 6.76 -19.34
N SER A 141 6.76 7.73 -19.43
CA SER A 141 6.33 8.55 -18.28
C SER A 141 5.51 7.73 -17.27
N CYS A 142 4.69 6.80 -17.76
CA CYS A 142 3.94 5.87 -16.92
C CYS A 142 4.90 4.93 -16.15
N GLU A 143 5.86 4.31 -16.82
CA GLU A 143 6.86 3.43 -16.20
C GLU A 143 7.74 4.18 -15.18
N TRP A 144 8.10 5.41 -15.47
CA TRP A 144 8.81 6.26 -14.50
C TRP A 144 7.96 6.49 -13.24
N THR A 145 6.66 6.81 -13.41
CA THR A 145 5.73 7.01 -12.28
C THR A 145 5.58 5.71 -11.47
N ALA A 146 5.42 4.56 -12.14
CA ALA A 146 5.35 3.25 -11.48
C ALA A 146 6.61 2.94 -10.67
N ALA A 147 7.79 3.17 -11.25
CA ALA A 147 9.07 2.96 -10.57
C ALA A 147 9.27 3.90 -9.37
N ALA A 148 8.83 5.16 -9.48
CA ALA A 148 8.88 6.12 -8.38
C ALA A 148 7.98 5.69 -7.21
N LEU A 149 6.73 5.29 -7.48
CA LEU A 149 5.81 4.78 -6.46
C LEU A 149 6.36 3.51 -5.81
N TYR A 150 6.86 2.55 -6.59
CA TYR A 150 7.48 1.34 -6.04
C TYR A 150 8.63 1.66 -5.08
N ARG A 151 9.55 2.57 -5.47
CA ARG A 151 10.64 2.99 -4.57
C ARG A 151 10.12 3.62 -3.29
N MET A 152 9.06 4.42 -3.36
CA MET A 152 8.45 5.05 -2.19
C MET A 152 7.89 4.01 -1.22
N VAL A 153 7.11 3.03 -1.69
CA VAL A 153 6.58 1.97 -0.81
C VAL A 153 7.70 1.10 -0.26
N ARG A 154 8.78 0.84 -1.03
CA ARG A 154 9.96 0.09 -0.53
C ARG A 154 10.69 0.82 0.59
N VAL A 155 10.84 2.14 0.51
CA VAL A 155 11.56 2.95 1.50
C VAL A 155 10.71 3.20 2.74
N PHE A 156 9.46 3.62 2.54
CA PHE A 156 8.62 4.13 3.65
C PHE A 156 7.61 3.11 4.17
N GLY A 157 7.16 2.17 3.35
CA GLY A 157 6.13 1.19 3.73
C GLY A 157 6.53 0.28 4.89
N GLY A 158 7.85 0.11 5.14
CA GLY A 158 8.34 -0.69 6.26
C GLY A 158 7.88 -0.19 7.63
N LEU A 159 7.87 1.13 7.81
CA LEU A 159 7.41 1.77 9.06
C LEU A 159 5.94 1.44 9.35
N TYR A 160 5.13 1.35 8.32
CA TYR A 160 3.72 1.04 8.45
C TYR A 160 3.45 -0.47 8.58
N PHE A 161 4.09 -1.29 7.76
CA PHE A 161 3.82 -2.74 7.70
C PHE A 161 4.37 -3.50 8.91
N ILE A 162 5.59 -3.17 9.34
CA ILE A 162 6.28 -3.91 10.41
C ILE A 162 6.16 -3.18 11.76
N GLY A 163 5.86 -1.88 11.77
CA GLY A 163 5.70 -1.09 12.99
C GLY A 163 7.04 -0.76 13.68
N ARG A 164 8.09 -0.52 12.89
CA ARG A 164 9.43 -0.11 13.41
C ARG A 164 9.83 1.24 12.87
#